data_8e14bd69bf7c6897e6a66f4dd553c845
#
_entry.id   8e14bd69bf7c6897e6a66f4dd553c845
#
_cell.length_a   1.000
_cell.length_b   1.000
_cell.length_c   1.000
_cell.angle_alpha   90.00
_cell.angle_beta   90.00
_cell.angle_gamma   90.00
#
_symmetry.space_group_name_H-M   'P 1'
#
loop_
_entity.id
_entity.type
_entity.pdbx_description
1 polymer ?
#
loop_
_entity_poly.entity_id
_entity_poly.type
_entity_poly.pdbx_seq_one_letter_code
_entity_poly.pdbx_strand_id
1 'polypeptide(L)'
;NFGKPGNYFARQTDRWVKQYRISRLKEEPVMENIIAFLEASLPQDDGKISLVHGDYRLDNMIFEENSSKIIGLLDWELSTLGHPLADLAYQCMQWRLPYSSGMRGLNGLNRSELGIPTERAYVEKYCQKRGIAKIDNWNFYLVFSFFRLAAILEGVVMRAREGNASNPDRARKMAVAIPILANMAEQIIKD
;
A
#
# COMPACT_ATOMS: atom_id res chain seq x y z
N ASN A 1 -12.60 16.76 -10.44
CA ASN A 1 -11.20 16.82 -10.84
C ASN A 1 -10.44 15.69 -10.14
N PHE A 2 -10.18 14.57 -10.82
CA PHE A 2 -9.62 13.34 -10.25
C PHE A 2 -8.10 13.39 -10.01
N GLY A 3 -7.49 14.55 -9.87
CA GLY A 3 -6.07 14.71 -9.59
C GLY A 3 -5.26 15.23 -10.79
N LYS A 4 -3.94 15.38 -10.59
CA LYS A 4 -3.02 15.86 -11.61
C LYS A 4 -2.32 14.69 -12.29
N PRO A 5 -2.22 14.63 -13.63
CA PRO A 5 -1.44 13.62 -14.33
C PRO A 5 0.08 13.83 -14.13
N GLY A 6 0.87 12.76 -14.37
CA GLY A 6 2.33 12.77 -14.37
C GLY A 6 3.00 12.81 -12.97
N ASN A 7 4.21 12.33 -12.89
CA ASN A 7 5.06 12.30 -11.68
C ASN A 7 4.35 11.77 -10.42
N TYR A 8 3.49 10.77 -10.60
CA TYR A 8 2.63 10.28 -9.52
C TYR A 8 3.43 9.88 -8.28
N PHE A 9 4.42 9.01 -8.41
CA PHE A 9 5.18 8.53 -7.25
C PHE A 9 6.00 9.62 -6.58
N ALA A 10 6.62 10.53 -7.33
CA ALA A 10 7.34 11.66 -6.74
C ALA A 10 6.41 12.54 -5.89
N ARG A 11 5.24 12.91 -6.43
CA ARG A 11 4.26 13.71 -5.69
C ARG A 11 3.68 12.99 -4.47
N GLN A 12 3.43 11.68 -4.60
CA GLN A 12 2.85 10.91 -3.50
C GLN A 12 3.90 10.66 -2.41
N THR A 13 5.15 10.37 -2.76
CA THR A 13 6.24 10.25 -1.79
C THR A 13 6.40 11.55 -0.99
N ASP A 14 6.52 12.69 -1.66
CA ASP A 14 6.61 14.01 -1.00
C ASP A 14 5.40 14.27 -0.07
N ARG A 15 4.19 14.01 -0.56
CA ARG A 15 2.97 14.17 0.23
C ARG A 15 2.97 13.31 1.50
N TRP A 16 3.28 12.03 1.37
CA TRP A 16 3.21 11.10 2.51
C TRP A 16 4.36 11.26 3.48
N VAL A 17 5.54 11.66 3.01
CA VAL A 17 6.67 12.05 3.88
C VAL A 17 6.31 13.28 4.71
N LYS A 18 5.73 14.31 4.11
CA LYS A 18 5.25 15.49 4.84
C LYS A 18 4.18 15.13 5.86
N GLN A 19 3.19 14.30 5.45
CA GLN A 19 2.12 13.85 6.35
C GLN A 19 2.69 13.06 7.53
N TYR A 20 3.59 12.12 7.29
CA TYR A 20 4.24 11.34 8.34
C TYR A 20 5.00 12.24 9.32
N ARG A 21 5.85 13.15 8.83
CA ARG A 21 6.63 14.06 9.67
C ARG A 21 5.77 15.01 10.54
N ILE A 22 4.59 15.39 10.06
CA ILE A 22 3.61 16.16 10.86
C ILE A 22 2.95 15.28 11.92
N SER A 23 2.64 14.03 11.59
CA SER A 23 1.83 13.14 12.44
C SER A 23 2.63 12.36 13.47
N ARG A 24 3.92 12.10 13.20
CA ARG A 24 4.78 11.27 14.07
C ARG A 24 4.96 11.91 15.44
N LEU A 25 4.96 11.08 16.49
CA LEU A 25 5.23 11.54 17.84
C LEU A 25 6.70 11.75 18.13
N LYS A 26 7.50 10.86 17.57
CA LYS A 26 8.96 10.86 17.69
C LYS A 26 9.57 10.43 16.37
N GLU A 27 10.82 10.72 16.21
CA GLU A 27 11.61 10.24 15.11
C GLU A 27 11.88 8.74 15.26
N GLU A 28 11.56 7.99 14.21
CA GLU A 28 11.83 6.55 14.16
C GLU A 28 12.88 6.29 13.07
N PRO A 29 14.10 5.84 13.44
CA PRO A 29 15.20 5.63 12.48
C PRO A 29 14.83 4.73 11.31
N VAL A 30 14.02 3.70 11.53
CA VAL A 30 13.54 2.80 10.48
C VAL A 30 12.71 3.56 9.44
N MET A 31 11.85 4.46 9.86
CA MET A 31 11.03 5.26 8.95
C MET A 31 11.86 6.27 8.16
N GLU A 32 12.89 6.87 8.76
CA GLU A 32 13.81 7.76 8.03
C GLU A 32 14.66 6.98 7.00
N ASN A 33 15.09 5.74 7.31
CA ASN A 33 15.75 4.86 6.34
C ASN A 33 14.84 4.53 5.16
N ILE A 34 13.56 4.25 5.41
CA ILE A 34 12.56 4.02 4.36
C ILE A 34 12.38 5.26 3.50
N ILE A 35 12.28 6.44 4.11
CA ILE A 35 12.15 7.72 3.38
C ILE A 35 13.37 7.93 2.50
N ALA A 36 14.59 7.76 3.02
CA ALA A 36 15.82 7.91 2.26
C ALA A 36 15.87 6.94 1.06
N PHE A 37 15.45 5.68 1.25
CA PHE A 37 15.34 4.72 0.15
C PHE A 37 14.33 5.16 -0.91
N LEU A 38 13.14 5.62 -0.51
CA LEU A 38 12.11 6.06 -1.45
C LEU A 38 12.55 7.27 -2.26
N GLU A 39 13.24 8.23 -1.64
CA GLU A 39 13.77 9.41 -2.32
C GLU A 39 14.89 9.05 -3.30
N ALA A 40 15.80 8.14 -2.91
CA ALA A 40 16.91 7.70 -3.75
C ALA A 40 16.50 6.77 -4.91
N SER A 41 15.40 6.02 -4.73
CA SER A 41 14.96 4.98 -5.67
C SER A 41 13.73 5.38 -6.50
N LEU A 42 13.35 6.67 -6.51
CA LEU A 42 12.20 7.16 -7.26
C LEU A 42 12.27 6.71 -8.74
N PRO A 43 11.25 6.01 -9.25
CA PRO A 43 11.22 5.65 -10.66
C PRO A 43 11.04 6.90 -11.52
N GLN A 44 11.70 6.89 -12.69
CA GLN A 44 11.44 7.90 -13.70
C GLN A 44 9.97 7.84 -14.14
N ASP A 45 9.34 8.98 -14.32
CA ASP A 45 7.98 9.06 -14.84
C ASP A 45 7.93 8.53 -16.29
N ASP A 46 7.20 7.46 -16.49
CA ASP A 46 7.02 6.83 -17.81
C ASP A 46 5.76 7.31 -18.54
N GLY A 47 5.09 8.32 -17.99
CA GLY A 47 3.89 8.93 -18.58
C GLY A 47 2.62 8.08 -18.44
N LYS A 48 2.68 6.90 -17.80
CA LYS A 48 1.50 6.05 -17.64
C LYS A 48 0.52 6.67 -16.65
N ILE A 49 -0.73 6.76 -17.06
CA ILE A 49 -1.82 7.32 -16.27
C ILE A 49 -2.99 6.35 -16.30
N SER A 50 -3.55 6.08 -15.14
CA SER A 50 -4.80 5.33 -14.99
C SER A 50 -5.63 5.91 -13.83
N LEU A 51 -6.88 5.48 -13.73
CA LEU A 51 -7.62 5.63 -12.50
C LEU A 51 -7.03 4.66 -11.48
N VAL A 52 -6.50 5.19 -10.39
CA VAL A 52 -6.00 4.44 -9.23
C VAL A 52 -7.11 4.41 -8.19
N HIS A 53 -7.42 3.24 -7.67
CA HIS A 53 -8.40 3.06 -6.59
C HIS A 53 -7.88 3.66 -5.27
N GLY A 54 -6.61 3.39 -4.97
CA GLY A 54 -5.94 3.91 -3.78
C GLY A 54 -6.08 3.05 -2.53
N ASP A 55 -7.07 2.16 -2.47
CA ASP A 55 -7.24 1.11 -1.44
C ASP A 55 -7.70 -0.21 -2.08
N TYR A 56 -7.00 -0.64 -3.14
CA TYR A 56 -7.34 -1.83 -3.93
C TYR A 56 -6.95 -3.10 -3.16
N ARG A 57 -7.94 -3.71 -2.52
CA ARG A 57 -7.79 -4.89 -1.64
C ARG A 57 -9.05 -5.76 -1.65
N LEU A 58 -8.92 -7.01 -1.23
CA LEU A 58 -10.02 -7.98 -1.24
C LEU A 58 -11.25 -7.52 -0.43
N ASP A 59 -11.04 -6.80 0.67
CA ASP A 59 -12.14 -6.28 1.50
C ASP A 59 -13.04 -5.27 0.76
N ASN A 60 -12.51 -4.65 -0.31
CA ASN A 60 -13.23 -3.67 -1.13
C ASN A 60 -13.77 -4.28 -2.44
N MET A 61 -13.85 -5.61 -2.52
CA MET A 61 -14.37 -6.33 -3.68
C MET A 61 -15.63 -7.10 -3.32
N ILE A 62 -16.65 -7.01 -4.15
CA ILE A 62 -17.85 -7.84 -4.07
C ILE A 62 -17.71 -8.95 -5.08
N PHE A 63 -17.82 -10.17 -4.60
CA PHE A 63 -17.81 -11.36 -5.45
C PHE A 63 -19.22 -11.86 -5.70
N GLU A 64 -19.44 -12.43 -6.86
CA GLU A 64 -20.66 -13.18 -7.16
C GLU A 64 -20.73 -14.42 -6.27
N GLU A 65 -21.91 -14.77 -5.81
CA GLU A 65 -22.11 -15.91 -4.91
C GLU A 65 -21.57 -17.22 -5.56
N ASN A 66 -20.78 -17.96 -4.80
CA ASN A 66 -20.13 -19.22 -5.25
C ASN A 66 -19.23 -19.07 -6.49
N SER A 67 -18.67 -17.89 -6.72
CA SER A 67 -17.83 -17.59 -7.88
C SER A 67 -16.63 -16.73 -7.49
N SER A 68 -15.56 -16.79 -8.27
CA SER A 68 -14.42 -15.85 -8.15
C SER A 68 -14.62 -14.58 -8.98
N LYS A 69 -15.79 -14.37 -9.58
CA LYS A 69 -16.08 -13.21 -10.41
C LYS A 69 -16.35 -11.99 -9.54
N ILE A 70 -15.58 -10.93 -9.76
CA ILE A 70 -15.81 -9.64 -9.13
C ILE A 70 -16.96 -8.94 -9.84
N ILE A 71 -18.01 -8.58 -9.07
CA ILE A 71 -19.19 -7.87 -9.57
C ILE A 71 -19.27 -6.41 -9.11
N GLY A 72 -18.42 -6.01 -8.17
CA GLY A 72 -18.35 -4.62 -7.70
C GLY A 72 -17.03 -4.32 -7.00
N LEU A 73 -16.63 -3.05 -7.09
CA LEU A 73 -15.53 -2.48 -6.31
C LEU A 73 -16.09 -1.35 -5.46
N LEU A 74 -15.76 -1.35 -4.18
CA LEU A 74 -16.23 -0.41 -3.17
C LEU A 74 -15.13 0.56 -2.76
N ASP A 75 -15.52 1.62 -2.06
CA ASP A 75 -14.62 2.52 -1.34
C ASP A 75 -13.63 3.30 -2.25
N TRP A 76 -14.18 4.02 -3.21
CA TRP A 76 -13.45 4.84 -4.17
C TRP A 76 -13.02 6.22 -3.64
N GLU A 77 -13.18 6.49 -2.35
CA GLU A 77 -12.92 7.81 -1.77
C GLU A 77 -11.45 8.28 -1.90
N LEU A 78 -10.49 7.33 -1.99
CA LEU A 78 -9.08 7.60 -2.21
C LEU A 78 -8.66 7.60 -3.68
N SER A 79 -9.62 7.45 -4.60
CA SER A 79 -9.34 7.34 -6.03
C SER A 79 -8.75 8.62 -6.61
N THR A 80 -7.84 8.44 -7.55
CA THR A 80 -7.15 9.55 -8.23
C THR A 80 -6.60 9.13 -9.59
N LEU A 81 -6.22 10.10 -10.42
CA LEU A 81 -5.36 9.83 -11.56
C LEU A 81 -3.94 9.57 -11.08
N GLY A 82 -3.38 8.42 -11.44
CA GLY A 82 -2.07 8.00 -10.98
C GLY A 82 -1.46 6.89 -11.81
N HIS A 83 -0.33 6.37 -11.34
CA HIS A 83 0.38 5.30 -12.02
C HIS A 83 -0.26 3.94 -11.73
N PRO A 84 -0.49 3.07 -12.73
CA PRO A 84 -1.22 1.80 -12.55
C PRO A 84 -0.55 0.81 -11.59
N LEU A 85 0.76 0.90 -11.38
CA LEU A 85 1.46 0.03 -10.42
C LEU A 85 1.16 0.37 -8.95
N ALA A 86 0.50 1.50 -8.67
CA ALA A 86 0.15 1.86 -7.30
C ALA A 86 -0.82 0.86 -6.66
N ASP A 87 -1.89 0.49 -7.37
CA ASP A 87 -2.87 -0.48 -6.88
C ASP A 87 -2.32 -1.91 -6.91
N LEU A 88 -1.54 -2.25 -7.94
CA LEU A 88 -0.91 -3.57 -8.02
C LEU A 88 0.02 -3.83 -6.83
N ALA A 89 0.90 -2.87 -6.53
CA ALA A 89 1.84 -3.00 -5.41
C ALA A 89 1.10 -2.97 -4.06
N TYR A 90 0.06 -2.14 -3.94
CA TYR A 90 -0.74 -2.09 -2.72
C TYR A 90 -1.43 -3.43 -2.45
N GLN A 91 -2.01 -4.06 -3.46
CA GLN A 91 -2.59 -5.40 -3.36
C GLN A 91 -1.54 -6.45 -2.94
N CYS A 92 -0.36 -6.44 -3.55
CA CYS A 92 0.73 -7.36 -3.20
C CYS A 92 1.26 -7.10 -1.78
N MET A 93 1.38 -5.86 -1.36
CA MET A 93 1.72 -5.48 0.01
C MET A 93 0.72 -6.05 1.00
N GLN A 94 -0.59 -5.93 0.74
CA GLN A 94 -1.64 -6.51 1.59
C GLN A 94 -1.47 -8.03 1.76
N TRP A 95 -1.06 -8.75 0.72
CA TRP A 95 -0.82 -10.19 0.79
C TRP A 95 0.36 -10.58 1.69
N ARG A 96 1.33 -9.69 1.83
CA ARG A 96 2.49 -9.89 2.71
C ARG A 96 2.16 -9.67 4.18
N LEU A 97 1.09 -8.93 4.50
CA LEU A 97 0.70 -8.70 5.88
C LEU A 97 0.32 -10.00 6.59
N PRO A 98 0.66 -10.14 7.89
CA PRO A 98 0.29 -11.33 8.66
C PRO A 98 -1.22 -11.51 8.76
N TYR A 99 -1.70 -12.73 8.55
CA TYR A 99 -3.11 -13.07 8.70
C TYR A 99 -3.59 -12.88 10.14
N SER A 100 -2.78 -13.31 11.11
CA SER A 100 -3.10 -13.31 12.54
C SER A 100 -3.06 -11.95 13.24
N SER A 101 -2.54 -10.91 12.56
CA SER A 101 -2.28 -9.59 13.17
C SER A 101 -3.48 -8.65 13.19
N GLY A 102 -4.65 -9.07 12.75
CA GLY A 102 -5.81 -8.19 12.56
C GLY A 102 -5.71 -7.26 11.34
N MET A 103 -4.59 -7.28 10.63
CA MET A 103 -4.40 -6.52 9.38
C MET A 103 -4.99 -7.21 8.14
N ARG A 104 -5.55 -8.41 8.32
CA ARG A 104 -6.25 -9.20 7.28
C ARG A 104 -5.39 -9.49 6.05
N GLY A 105 -4.08 -9.73 6.26
CA GLY A 105 -3.17 -10.16 5.21
C GLY A 105 -3.30 -11.65 4.90
N LEU A 106 -2.46 -12.16 4.01
CA LEU A 106 -2.46 -13.57 3.60
C LEU A 106 -1.20 -14.31 4.03
N ASN A 107 -0.24 -13.62 4.66
CA ASN A 107 0.98 -14.26 5.12
C ASN A 107 0.69 -15.19 6.30
N GLY A 108 1.18 -16.42 6.21
CA GLY A 108 0.88 -17.50 7.16
C GLY A 108 -0.25 -18.43 6.72
N LEU A 109 -0.96 -18.11 5.63
CA LEU A 109 -1.93 -19.01 5.02
C LEU A 109 -1.31 -19.88 3.92
N ASN A 110 -1.80 -21.10 3.76
CA ASN A 110 -1.47 -21.93 2.59
C ASN A 110 -2.27 -21.45 1.37
N ARG A 111 -1.71 -20.46 0.65
CA ARG A 111 -2.39 -19.82 -0.48
C ARG A 111 -2.68 -20.79 -1.63
N SER A 112 -1.86 -21.84 -1.81
CA SER A 112 -2.09 -22.82 -2.87
C SER A 112 -3.35 -23.63 -2.63
N GLU A 113 -3.63 -24.03 -1.39
CA GLU A 113 -4.88 -24.70 -1.02
C GLU A 113 -6.12 -23.80 -1.19
N LEU A 114 -5.94 -22.48 -1.05
CA LEU A 114 -6.99 -21.51 -1.26
C LEU A 114 -7.16 -21.08 -2.73
N GLY A 115 -6.37 -21.63 -3.65
CA GLY A 115 -6.39 -21.25 -5.06
C GLY A 115 -5.85 -19.83 -5.33
N ILE A 116 -5.15 -19.22 -4.37
CA ILE A 116 -4.58 -17.88 -4.48
C ILE A 116 -3.15 -17.99 -5.05
N PRO A 117 -2.82 -17.28 -6.14
CA PRO A 117 -1.51 -17.35 -6.76
C PRO A 117 -0.41 -16.79 -5.84
N THR A 118 0.84 -17.14 -6.13
CA THR A 118 1.99 -16.44 -5.54
C THR A 118 2.02 -15.00 -6.03
N GLU A 119 2.65 -14.10 -5.26
CA GLU A 119 2.85 -12.71 -5.70
C GLU A 119 3.54 -12.63 -7.05
N ARG A 120 4.59 -13.44 -7.26
CA ARG A 120 5.31 -13.53 -8.53
C ARG A 120 4.38 -13.89 -9.69
N ALA A 121 3.60 -14.95 -9.56
CA ALA A 121 2.67 -15.39 -10.62
C ALA A 121 1.58 -14.34 -10.89
N TYR A 122 1.13 -13.63 -9.86
CA TYR A 122 0.16 -12.54 -9.99
C TYR A 122 0.73 -11.35 -10.77
N VAL A 123 1.95 -10.91 -10.42
CA VAL A 123 2.64 -9.83 -11.11
C VAL A 123 2.99 -10.21 -12.56
N GLU A 124 3.49 -11.43 -12.80
CA GLU A 124 3.75 -11.94 -14.15
C GLU A 124 2.47 -11.94 -15.01
N LYS A 125 1.35 -12.38 -14.45
CA LYS A 125 0.06 -12.37 -15.16
C LYS A 125 -0.43 -10.95 -15.45
N TYR A 126 -0.20 -10.02 -14.53
CA TYR A 126 -0.47 -8.60 -14.77
C TYR A 126 0.37 -8.08 -15.94
N CYS A 127 1.68 -8.35 -15.95
CA CYS A 127 2.59 -7.95 -17.01
C CYS A 127 2.12 -8.49 -18.38
N GLN A 128 1.78 -9.78 -18.46
CA GLN A 128 1.26 -10.41 -19.68
C GLN A 128 0.00 -9.70 -20.18
N LYS A 129 -0.97 -9.44 -19.29
CA LYS A 129 -2.23 -8.74 -19.65
C LYS A 129 -2.02 -7.30 -20.09
N ARG A 130 -0.98 -6.66 -19.62
CA ARG A 130 -0.64 -5.26 -19.95
C ARG A 130 0.36 -5.14 -21.10
N GLY A 131 0.88 -6.24 -21.63
CA GLY A 131 1.87 -6.24 -22.71
C GLY A 131 3.22 -5.63 -22.30
N ILE A 132 3.61 -5.77 -21.02
CA ILE A 132 4.90 -5.32 -20.50
C ILE A 132 5.77 -6.52 -20.14
N ALA A 133 7.06 -6.45 -20.43
CA ALA A 133 7.96 -7.59 -20.22
C ALA A 133 8.20 -7.87 -18.73
N LYS A 134 8.44 -6.81 -17.95
CA LYS A 134 8.68 -6.89 -16.50
C LYS A 134 8.40 -5.53 -15.85
N ILE A 135 8.36 -5.53 -14.53
CA ILE A 135 8.34 -4.32 -13.70
C ILE A 135 9.72 -4.16 -13.09
N ASP A 136 10.42 -3.11 -13.48
CA ASP A 136 11.70 -2.76 -12.86
C ASP A 136 11.46 -2.10 -11.50
N ASN A 137 12.45 -2.22 -10.60
CA ASN A 137 12.41 -1.58 -9.27
C ASN A 137 11.15 -1.95 -8.45
N TRP A 138 10.72 -3.23 -8.52
CA TRP A 138 9.51 -3.68 -7.84
C TRP A 138 9.52 -3.38 -6.34
N ASN A 139 10.70 -3.46 -5.69
CA ASN A 139 10.87 -3.16 -4.28
C ASN A 139 10.45 -1.73 -3.93
N PHE A 140 10.72 -0.74 -4.79
CA PHE A 140 10.25 0.63 -4.57
C PHE A 140 8.73 0.70 -4.39
N TYR A 141 7.95 0.07 -5.26
CA TYR A 141 6.48 0.12 -5.21
C TYR A 141 5.91 -0.56 -3.97
N LEU A 142 6.52 -1.65 -3.54
CA LEU A 142 6.14 -2.34 -2.30
C LEU A 142 6.49 -1.50 -1.07
N VAL A 143 7.72 -1.00 -0.97
CA VAL A 143 8.18 -0.15 0.14
C VAL A 143 7.33 1.12 0.23
N PHE A 144 7.03 1.76 -0.92
CA PHE A 144 6.12 2.89 -0.98
C PHE A 144 4.72 2.56 -0.42
N SER A 145 4.19 1.38 -0.74
CA SER A 145 2.87 0.94 -0.26
C SER A 145 2.86 0.72 1.25
N PHE A 146 3.90 0.10 1.82
CA PHE A 146 4.07 -0.06 3.27
C PHE A 146 4.21 1.28 3.97
N PHE A 147 5.09 2.15 3.45
CA PHE A 147 5.31 3.49 4.00
C PHE A 147 4.04 4.33 4.00
N ARG A 148 3.32 4.35 2.87
CA ARG A 148 2.06 5.08 2.74
C ARG A 148 1.04 4.61 3.79
N LEU A 149 0.87 3.31 3.97
CA LEU A 149 -0.04 2.76 4.96
C LEU A 149 0.39 3.15 6.39
N ALA A 150 1.67 3.04 6.72
CA ALA A 150 2.20 3.48 8.02
C ALA A 150 1.94 4.98 8.27
N ALA A 151 2.18 5.84 7.27
CA ALA A 151 1.92 7.29 7.37
C ALA A 151 0.43 7.62 7.56
N ILE A 152 -0.47 6.86 6.92
CA ILE A 152 -1.92 6.99 7.12
C ILE A 152 -2.27 6.64 8.58
N LEU A 153 -1.75 5.52 9.09
CA LEU A 153 -2.02 5.09 10.47
C LEU A 153 -1.47 6.06 11.51
N GLU A 154 -0.28 6.65 11.29
CA GLU A 154 0.24 7.73 12.15
C GLU A 154 -0.73 8.91 12.21
N GLY A 155 -1.26 9.34 11.08
CA GLY A 155 -2.27 10.39 11.04
C GLY A 155 -3.56 10.03 11.79
N VAL A 156 -3.99 8.76 11.76
CA VAL A 156 -5.15 8.28 12.53
C VAL A 156 -4.86 8.33 14.03
N VAL A 157 -3.67 7.88 14.43
CA VAL A 157 -3.23 7.87 15.85
C VAL A 157 -3.09 9.30 16.39
N MET A 158 -2.51 10.22 15.60
CA MET A 158 -2.39 11.62 15.96
C MET A 158 -3.77 12.23 16.24
N ARG A 159 -4.73 12.12 15.30
CA ARG A 159 -6.10 12.62 15.49
C ARG A 159 -6.78 12.03 16.73
N ALA A 160 -6.53 10.75 17.04
CA ALA A 160 -7.09 10.14 18.24
C ALA A 160 -6.56 10.77 19.54
N ARG A 161 -5.29 11.18 19.56
CA ARG A 161 -4.68 11.86 20.71
C ARG A 161 -5.17 13.29 20.88
N GLU A 162 -5.43 13.97 19.78
CA GLU A 162 -5.99 15.32 19.77
C GLU A 162 -7.51 15.32 20.10
N GLY A 163 -8.10 14.16 20.36
CA GLY A 163 -9.55 14.05 20.65
C GLY A 163 -10.44 14.14 19.40
N ASN A 164 -9.86 14.13 18.20
CA ASN A 164 -10.56 14.31 16.92
C ASN A 164 -10.87 13.00 16.19
N ALA A 165 -10.77 11.85 16.86
CA ALA A 165 -11.09 10.56 16.26
C ALA A 165 -12.50 10.10 16.62
N SER A 166 -13.22 9.59 15.65
CA SER A 166 -14.54 8.97 15.84
C SER A 166 -14.49 7.68 16.68
N ASN A 167 -13.34 7.00 16.72
CA ASN A 167 -13.11 5.80 17.53
C ASN A 167 -11.67 5.75 18.07
N PRO A 168 -11.37 6.35 19.24
CA PRO A 168 -10.03 6.39 19.82
C PRO A 168 -9.44 5.01 20.15
N ASP A 169 -10.27 4.05 20.55
CA ASP A 169 -9.80 2.69 20.89
C ASP A 169 -9.35 1.92 19.66
N ARG A 170 -10.06 2.08 18.54
CA ARG A 170 -9.64 1.54 17.26
C ARG A 170 -8.32 2.15 16.79
N ALA A 171 -8.15 3.46 16.94
CA ALA A 171 -6.92 4.15 16.58
C ALA A 171 -5.73 3.64 17.41
N ARG A 172 -5.90 3.45 18.73
CA ARG A 172 -4.85 2.86 19.60
C ARG A 172 -4.43 1.46 19.14
N LYS A 173 -5.40 0.62 18.76
CA LYS A 173 -5.10 -0.72 18.21
C LYS A 173 -4.33 -0.64 16.88
N MET A 174 -4.63 0.33 16.04
CA MET A 174 -3.92 0.55 14.78
C MET A 174 -2.46 1.00 14.96
N ALA A 175 -2.13 1.67 16.06
CA ALA A 175 -0.76 2.08 16.36
C ALA A 175 0.24 0.90 16.39
N VAL A 176 -0.22 -0.28 16.81
CA VAL A 176 0.61 -1.51 16.86
C VAL A 176 1.05 -1.97 15.46
N ALA A 177 0.28 -1.64 14.41
CA ALA A 177 0.60 -2.02 13.04
C ALA A 177 1.76 -1.21 12.45
N ILE A 178 1.98 0.03 12.91
CA ILE A 178 2.98 0.94 12.33
C ILE A 178 4.40 0.35 12.37
N PRO A 179 4.95 -0.10 13.51
CA PRO A 179 6.27 -0.70 13.53
C PRO A 179 6.34 -2.01 12.73
N ILE A 180 5.26 -2.77 12.63
CA ILE A 180 5.22 -3.99 11.80
C ILE A 180 5.39 -3.62 10.33
N LEU A 181 4.64 -2.63 9.84
CA LEU A 181 4.73 -2.14 8.47
C LEU A 181 6.13 -1.59 8.15
N ALA A 182 6.70 -0.80 9.06
CA ALA A 182 8.04 -0.25 8.92
C ALA A 182 9.10 -1.35 8.83
N ASN A 183 9.07 -2.34 9.71
CA ASN A 183 10.01 -3.46 9.70
C ASN A 183 9.88 -4.29 8.41
N MET A 184 8.66 -4.52 7.92
CA MET A 184 8.46 -5.25 6.65
C MET A 184 9.01 -4.48 5.45
N ALA A 185 8.84 -3.15 5.43
CA ALA A 185 9.43 -2.31 4.39
C ALA A 185 10.97 -2.34 4.46
N GLU A 186 11.55 -2.25 5.66
CA GLU A 186 12.99 -2.30 5.85
C GLU A 186 13.60 -3.63 5.41
N GLN A 187 12.92 -4.75 5.63
CA GLN A 187 13.36 -6.04 5.13
C GLN A 187 13.45 -6.08 3.60
N ILE A 188 12.46 -5.52 2.90
CA ILE A 188 12.48 -5.46 1.42
C ILE A 188 13.64 -4.60 0.90
N ILE A 189 14.06 -3.59 1.66
CA ILE A 189 15.20 -2.73 1.30
C ILE A 189 16.54 -3.49 1.42
N LYS A 190 16.62 -4.44 2.37
CA LYS A 190 17.84 -5.23 2.64
C LYS A 190 18.00 -6.45 1.73
N ASP A 191 16.90 -6.95 1.14
CA ASP A 191 16.88 -8.08 0.18
C ASP A 191 17.31 -7.62 -1.24
#